data_bbcbf5de91b914e4e647aa01b1f5cbfd
#
_entry.id   bbcbf5de91b914e4e647aa01b1f5cbfd
#
_cell.length_a   1.000
_cell.length_b   1.000
_cell.length_c   1.000
_cell.angle_alpha   90.00
_cell.angle_beta   90.00
_cell.angle_gamma   90.00
#
_symmetry.space_group_name_H-M   'P 1'
#
loop_
_entity.id
_entity.type
_entity.pdbx_description
1 polymer ?
#
loop_
_entity_poly.entity_id
_entity_poly.type
_entity_poly.pdbx_seq_one_letter_code
_entity_poly.pdbx_strand_id
1 'polypeptide(L)'
;MNQVYESWMKGGHQHVATCSDCHVPEGFVSKWLFKAENGLHHGYAVTFKQNPVSFQATDKGKNIIQNNCIACHSEYAAYSIDATMKKGAPGSEPLSCVSCHRQVGHAHNF
;
A
#
# COMPACT_ATOMS: atom_id res chain seq x y z
N MET A 1 -3.16 -14.25 6.48
CA MET A 1 -1.98 -13.48 6.98
C MET A 1 -0.67 -14.24 6.84
N ASN A 2 -0.60 -15.55 7.12
CA ASN A 2 0.66 -16.31 7.02
C ASN A 2 1.27 -16.27 5.60
N GLN A 3 0.47 -16.48 4.55
CA GLN A 3 0.94 -16.44 3.16
C GLN A 3 1.51 -15.07 2.77
N VAL A 4 0.89 -13.98 3.22
CA VAL A 4 1.38 -12.63 2.97
C VAL A 4 2.72 -12.39 3.64
N TYR A 5 2.86 -12.81 4.90
CA TYR A 5 4.09 -12.70 5.66
C TYR A 5 5.22 -13.54 5.04
N GLU A 6 4.95 -14.80 4.70
CA GLU A 6 5.92 -15.68 4.06
C GLU A 6 6.37 -15.17 2.68
N SER A 7 5.44 -14.57 1.93
CA SER A 7 5.75 -13.94 0.65
C SER A 7 6.65 -12.73 0.82
N TRP A 8 6.35 -11.86 1.80
CA TRP A 8 7.18 -10.70 2.13
C TRP A 8 8.59 -11.13 2.59
N MET A 9 8.70 -12.17 3.43
CA MET A 9 9.97 -12.73 3.89
C MET A 9 10.88 -13.25 2.77
N LYS A 10 10.31 -13.57 1.62
CA LYS A 10 11.06 -13.99 0.42
C LYS A 10 11.32 -12.83 -0.55
N GLY A 11 10.74 -11.67 -0.30
CA GLY A 11 10.86 -10.49 -1.15
C GLY A 11 12.13 -9.69 -0.88
N GLY A 12 12.53 -8.85 -1.84
CA GLY A 12 13.71 -7.99 -1.70
C GLY A 12 13.59 -6.91 -0.63
N HIS A 13 12.36 -6.57 -0.19
CA HIS A 13 12.11 -5.51 0.78
C HIS A 13 12.17 -5.96 2.25
N GLN A 14 12.30 -7.24 2.54
CA GLN A 14 12.31 -7.78 3.91
C GLN A 14 13.39 -7.17 4.81
N HIS A 15 14.52 -6.74 4.25
CA HIS A 15 15.64 -6.19 4.99
C HIS A 15 15.60 -4.66 5.17
N VAL A 16 14.73 -3.97 4.44
CA VAL A 16 14.74 -2.50 4.35
C VAL A 16 13.38 -1.88 4.67
N ALA A 17 12.30 -2.63 4.61
CA ALA A 17 10.94 -2.12 4.83
C ALA A 17 10.08 -3.12 5.58
N THR A 18 9.33 -2.65 6.55
CA THR A 18 8.30 -3.41 7.27
C THR A 18 6.93 -3.22 6.62
N CYS A 19 5.94 -4.00 7.05
CA CYS A 19 4.56 -3.84 6.59
C CYS A 19 4.05 -2.39 6.79
N SER A 20 4.43 -1.75 7.89
CA SER A 20 4.00 -0.38 8.20
C SER A 20 4.59 0.65 7.26
N ASP A 21 5.81 0.45 6.75
CA ASP A 21 6.49 1.41 5.89
C ASP A 21 5.82 1.49 4.50
N CYS A 22 5.17 0.41 4.07
CA CYS A 22 4.38 0.41 2.85
C CYS A 22 2.91 0.77 3.07
N HIS A 23 2.30 0.28 4.16
CA HIS A 23 0.85 0.31 4.36
C HIS A 23 0.32 1.42 5.29
N VAL A 24 1.19 2.20 5.91
CA VAL A 24 0.79 3.25 6.86
C VAL A 24 1.32 4.59 6.35
N PRO A 25 0.51 5.66 6.38
CA PRO A 25 0.95 6.98 5.91
C PRO A 25 2.08 7.53 6.79
N GLU A 26 2.96 8.29 6.18
CA GLU A 26 3.98 9.05 6.88
C GLU A 26 3.35 10.17 7.73
N GLY A 27 4.08 10.60 8.75
CA GLY A 27 3.63 11.63 9.67
C GLY A 27 2.94 11.07 10.93
N PHE A 28 3.26 11.68 12.07
CA PHE A 28 2.82 11.18 13.37
C PHE A 28 1.29 11.15 13.49
N VAL A 29 0.64 12.26 13.21
CA VAL A 29 -0.83 12.39 13.36
C VAL A 29 -1.57 11.49 12.37
N SER A 30 -1.20 11.53 11.08
CA SER A 30 -1.81 10.72 10.02
C SER A 30 -1.67 9.23 10.28
N LYS A 31 -0.52 8.81 10.78
CA LYS A 31 -0.24 7.42 11.18
C LYS A 31 -1.19 6.92 12.27
N TRP A 32 -1.38 7.72 13.33
CA TRP A 32 -2.23 7.31 14.45
C TRP A 32 -3.71 7.34 14.09
N LEU A 33 -4.17 8.34 13.35
CA LEU A 33 -5.55 8.41 12.85
C LEU A 33 -5.85 7.21 11.93
N PHE A 34 -4.95 6.88 11.02
CA PHE A 34 -5.11 5.73 10.14
C PHE A 34 -5.17 4.41 10.92
N LYS A 35 -4.31 4.24 11.92
CA LYS A 35 -4.33 3.05 12.79
C LYS A 35 -5.62 2.95 13.61
N ALA A 36 -6.11 4.06 14.16
CA ALA A 36 -7.35 4.08 14.90
C ALA A 36 -8.55 3.73 14.00
N GLU A 37 -8.64 4.32 12.82
CA GLU A 37 -9.68 4.01 11.83
C GLU A 37 -9.70 2.53 11.46
N ASN A 38 -8.54 1.97 11.08
CA ASN A 38 -8.44 0.56 10.72
C ASN A 38 -8.69 -0.38 11.91
N GLY A 39 -8.26 -0.01 13.11
CA GLY A 39 -8.52 -0.77 14.32
C GLY A 39 -10.03 -0.86 14.63
N LEU A 40 -10.75 0.24 14.50
CA LEU A 40 -12.20 0.29 14.67
C LEU A 40 -12.92 -0.57 13.61
N HIS A 41 -12.54 -0.43 12.33
CA HIS A 41 -13.10 -1.24 11.25
C HIS A 41 -12.84 -2.73 11.46
N HIS A 42 -11.63 -3.10 11.85
CA HIS A 42 -11.28 -4.48 12.12
C HIS A 42 -12.04 -5.04 13.32
N GLY A 43 -12.08 -4.29 14.41
CA GLY A 43 -12.83 -4.66 15.61
C GLY A 43 -14.31 -4.87 15.33
N TYR A 44 -14.92 -3.98 14.55
CA TYR A 44 -16.30 -4.11 14.12
C TYR A 44 -16.52 -5.37 13.27
N ALA A 45 -15.69 -5.58 12.24
CA ALA A 45 -15.81 -6.73 11.35
C ALA A 45 -15.67 -8.06 12.10
N VAL A 46 -14.73 -8.16 13.04
CA VAL A 46 -14.53 -9.35 13.85
C VAL A 46 -15.72 -9.60 14.79
N THR A 47 -16.21 -8.56 15.45
CA THR A 47 -17.31 -8.65 16.43
C THR A 47 -18.62 -9.07 15.76
N PHE A 48 -18.91 -8.51 14.59
CA PHE A 48 -20.16 -8.79 13.87
C PHE A 48 -20.01 -9.88 12.78
N LYS A 49 -18.89 -10.60 12.75
CA LYS A 49 -18.59 -11.69 11.81
C LYS A 49 -18.73 -11.27 10.32
N GLN A 50 -18.45 -10.02 10.01
CA GLN A 50 -18.45 -9.51 8.65
C GLN A 50 -17.07 -9.69 8.01
N ASN A 51 -16.58 -10.93 7.97
CA ASN A 51 -15.28 -11.23 7.38
C ASN A 51 -15.45 -11.34 5.85
N PRO A 52 -14.84 -10.43 5.07
CA PRO A 52 -14.86 -10.55 3.62
C PRO A 52 -14.09 -11.80 3.18
N VAL A 53 -14.57 -12.45 2.15
CA VAL A 53 -13.93 -13.63 1.55
C VAL A 53 -12.60 -13.23 0.88
N SER A 54 -12.49 -11.97 0.45
CA SER A 54 -11.32 -11.40 -0.20
C SER A 54 -10.99 -10.04 0.42
N PHE A 55 -9.73 -9.83 0.77
CA PHE A 55 -9.23 -8.56 1.25
C PHE A 55 -8.63 -7.79 0.09
N GLN A 56 -9.26 -6.70 -0.29
CA GLN A 56 -8.73 -5.78 -1.29
C GLN A 56 -8.37 -4.45 -0.64
N ALA A 57 -7.27 -3.86 -1.11
CA ALA A 57 -6.89 -2.53 -0.66
C ALA A 57 -7.93 -1.50 -1.11
N THR A 58 -8.37 -0.65 -0.18
CA THR A 58 -9.19 0.52 -0.50
C THR A 58 -8.38 1.51 -1.36
N ASP A 59 -9.06 2.41 -2.06
CA ASP A 59 -8.36 3.44 -2.85
C ASP A 59 -7.49 4.35 -1.98
N LYS A 60 -7.94 4.64 -0.75
CA LYS A 60 -7.11 5.31 0.26
C LYS A 60 -5.83 4.51 0.58
N GLY A 61 -5.96 3.20 0.76
CA GLY A 61 -4.81 2.30 0.99
C GLY A 61 -3.85 2.25 -0.19
N LYS A 62 -4.38 2.17 -1.42
CA LYS A 62 -3.56 2.19 -2.65
C LYS A 62 -2.77 3.50 -2.79
N ASN A 63 -3.40 4.64 -2.50
CA ASN A 63 -2.73 5.94 -2.53
C ASN A 63 -1.62 6.05 -1.48
N ILE A 64 -1.81 5.50 -0.28
CA ILE A 64 -0.79 5.46 0.76
C ILE A 64 0.40 4.63 0.27
N ILE A 65 0.17 3.44 -0.25
CA ILE A 65 1.23 2.57 -0.79
C ILE A 65 1.99 3.29 -1.90
N GLN A 66 1.29 3.93 -2.84
CA GLN A 66 1.90 4.68 -3.93
C GLN A 66 2.82 5.80 -3.42
N ASN A 67 2.35 6.59 -2.46
CA ASN A 67 3.11 7.69 -1.88
C ASN A 67 4.36 7.18 -1.15
N ASN A 68 4.25 6.09 -0.39
CA ASN A 68 5.37 5.49 0.33
C ASN A 68 6.42 4.88 -0.63
N CYS A 69 5.99 4.29 -1.76
CA CYS A 69 6.90 3.86 -2.82
C CYS A 69 7.70 5.05 -3.36
N ILE A 70 7.03 6.16 -3.66
CA ILE A 70 7.66 7.36 -4.20
C ILE A 70 8.60 8.01 -3.16
N ALA A 71 8.24 7.99 -1.88
CA ALA A 71 9.07 8.56 -0.83
C ALA A 71 10.44 7.87 -0.72
N CYS A 72 10.46 6.53 -0.78
CA CYS A 72 11.71 5.76 -0.74
C CYS A 72 12.43 5.71 -2.09
N HIS A 73 11.68 5.72 -3.21
CA HIS A 73 12.20 5.58 -4.57
C HIS A 73 12.11 6.88 -5.38
N SER A 74 12.23 8.05 -4.74
CA SER A 74 12.03 9.35 -5.36
C SER A 74 12.93 9.61 -6.59
N GLU A 75 14.18 9.17 -6.55
CA GLU A 75 15.12 9.32 -7.65
C GLU A 75 14.66 8.51 -8.87
N TYR A 76 14.32 7.24 -8.68
CA TYR A 76 13.83 6.37 -9.76
C TYR A 76 12.46 6.81 -10.28
N ALA A 77 11.58 7.26 -9.39
CA ALA A 77 10.27 7.77 -9.75
C ALA A 77 10.38 9.05 -10.59
N ALA A 78 11.38 9.90 -10.33
CA ALA A 78 11.61 11.12 -11.12
C ALA A 78 11.95 10.84 -12.57
N TYR A 79 12.65 9.75 -12.85
CA TYR A 79 13.01 9.34 -14.23
C TYR A 79 11.91 8.53 -14.92
N SER A 80 11.14 7.76 -14.16
CA SER A 80 10.18 6.80 -14.69
C SER A 80 8.76 7.36 -14.83
N ILE A 81 8.43 8.38 -14.05
CA ILE A 81 7.09 9.00 -14.03
C ILE A 81 7.25 10.40 -14.63
N ASP A 82 6.83 10.56 -15.88
CA ASP A 82 6.74 11.88 -16.51
C ASP A 82 5.93 12.84 -15.62
N ALA A 83 6.31 14.09 -15.60
CA ALA A 83 5.67 15.15 -14.82
C ALA A 83 4.15 15.26 -15.08
N THR A 84 3.70 14.82 -16.25
CA THR A 84 2.28 14.72 -16.62
C THR A 84 1.54 13.61 -15.88
N MET A 85 2.25 12.55 -15.42
CA MET A 85 1.69 11.45 -14.66
C MET A 85 1.62 11.73 -13.15
N LYS A 86 2.38 12.71 -12.65
CA LYS A 86 2.34 13.17 -11.25
C LYS A 86 1.07 13.94 -10.89
N LYS A 87 0.45 14.57 -11.86
CA LYS A 87 -0.87 15.19 -11.75
C LYS A 87 -1.71 14.58 -12.86
N GLY A 88 -2.57 13.62 -12.51
CA GLY A 88 -3.43 12.96 -13.46
C GLY A 88 -3.97 13.94 -14.50
N ALA A 89 -3.56 13.79 -15.75
CA ALA A 89 -4.22 14.48 -16.84
C ALA A 89 -5.70 14.09 -16.79
N PRO A 90 -6.64 14.99 -17.07
CA PRO A 90 -8.05 14.67 -17.07
C PRO A 90 -8.31 13.45 -17.96
N GLY A 91 -8.69 12.31 -17.36
CA GLY A 91 -8.97 11.06 -18.07
C GLY A 91 -7.88 9.99 -18.06
N SER A 92 -6.71 10.22 -17.42
CA SER A 92 -5.72 9.17 -17.20
C SER A 92 -5.73 8.72 -15.74
N GLU A 93 -5.97 7.42 -15.51
CA GLU A 93 -5.72 6.79 -14.22
C GLU A 93 -4.21 6.92 -13.89
N PRO A 94 -3.84 7.39 -12.69
CA PRO A 94 -2.44 7.49 -12.32
C PRO A 94 -1.82 6.08 -12.34
N LEU A 95 -0.69 5.94 -13.04
CA LEU A 95 0.04 4.68 -13.08
C LEU A 95 0.45 4.29 -11.66
N SER A 96 -0.10 3.17 -11.20
CA SER A 96 0.28 2.60 -9.92
C SER A 96 1.57 1.79 -10.06
N CYS A 97 2.55 2.01 -9.18
CA CYS A 97 3.80 1.26 -9.16
C CYS A 97 3.54 -0.25 -9.06
N VAL A 98 2.54 -0.65 -8.29
CA VAL A 98 2.16 -2.07 -8.11
C VAL A 98 1.45 -2.67 -9.32
N SER A 99 1.04 -1.89 -10.31
CA SER A 99 0.46 -2.44 -11.55
C SER A 99 1.51 -3.17 -12.39
N CYS A 100 2.74 -2.69 -12.36
CA CYS A 100 3.90 -3.33 -13.02
C CYS A 100 4.72 -4.17 -12.02
N HIS A 101 4.91 -3.68 -10.79
CA HIS A 101 5.69 -4.33 -9.74
C HIS A 101 4.81 -5.16 -8.80
N ARG A 102 4.12 -6.16 -9.33
CA ARG A 102 3.07 -6.92 -8.63
C ARG A 102 3.54 -7.74 -7.43
N GLN A 103 4.81 -8.10 -7.36
CA GLN A 103 5.37 -8.98 -6.32
C GLN A 103 6.39 -8.28 -5.43
N VAL A 104 6.40 -6.96 -5.43
CA VAL A 104 7.44 -6.17 -4.75
C VAL A 104 7.41 -6.31 -3.22
N GLY A 105 6.26 -6.44 -2.62
CA GLY A 105 6.11 -6.64 -1.18
C GLY A 105 5.66 -8.05 -0.83
N HIS A 106 4.55 -8.46 -1.40
CA HIS A 106 4.00 -9.81 -1.26
C HIS A 106 3.19 -10.16 -2.51
N ALA A 107 2.99 -11.45 -2.76
CA ALA A 107 2.24 -11.90 -3.93
C ALA A 107 0.79 -11.40 -3.86
N HIS A 108 0.31 -10.84 -4.95
CA HIS A 108 -1.08 -10.43 -5.14
C HIS A 108 -1.87 -11.59 -5.74
N ASN A 109 -2.33 -12.49 -4.91
CA ASN A 109 -3.26 -13.56 -5.28
C ASN A 109 -4.64 -13.28 -4.69
N PHE A 110 -5.12 -12.06 -4.88
CA PHE A 110 -6.41 -11.65 -4.35
C PHE A 110 -7.30 -11.09 -5.44
#